data_c9de534eea5f5250c78bf667978bedc9
#
_entry.id   c9de534eea5f5250c78bf667978bedc9
#
_cell.length_a   1.000
_cell.length_b   1.000
_cell.length_c   1.000
_cell.angle_alpha   90.00
_cell.angle_beta   90.00
_cell.angle_gamma   90.00
#
_symmetry.space_group_name_H-M   'P 1'
#
loop_
_entity.id
_entity.type
_entity.pdbx_description
1 polymer ?
#
loop_
_entity_poly.entity_id
_entity_poly.type
_entity_poly.pdbx_seq_one_letter_code
_entity_poly.pdbx_strand_id
1 'polypeptide(L)'
;MPSHTMTCAQLLLTLLRERHGVDTVFGIPGVHTVALYRGLEDGGVRHVTPRHEQGAGFMADGYARATGKPGVCLIITGPGMTNIATAMGQALADSIPMLVISSVNRRDTLGRGQGRLHELPSQQQLMAGVSRFSHTLLDPAALPEVLARAFAVFESQRPGPVHIEIPIDLFDAPVASAELPPPARLFRPAPDPEGLALAAAWLREAQRPLVLLGGGCVEAPAAARTLVERLDAPTVTTINAKGVLGRDHPLDLGANAALPAVRELARDADVILAIGTELGETDYDVVFDDGFELHGRLIRIDLDAQQLVRNQQVSLGMVGDAGRSLALLAAHVPEAFSRAGRERTAAALAALGLAVDPAFAPFVPLYAVLREALPEAILVGDSTAPVYSGNHLVSQPEPRRYFNASTGYGTLGYGLPAALGAQLGQPTLPVVALVGDGGVMFTLSELATAVEERLPVVIVLWHNQGYEEIRRYMDSHGVARCGVDILAPDFQTLATGFGCLATRVGSPAELARALAVRPSDGPLLIEVDANTWLEAIES
;
A
#
# COMPACT_ATOMS: atom_id res chain seq x y z
N MET A 1 -28.38 8.13 -37.14
CA MET A 1 -28.48 6.89 -36.34
C MET A 1 -29.25 7.24 -35.08
N PRO A 2 -30.17 6.40 -34.54
CA PRO A 2 -30.82 6.74 -33.28
C PRO A 2 -29.74 6.90 -32.21
N SER A 3 -29.75 8.02 -31.49
CA SER A 3 -28.90 8.25 -30.34
C SER A 3 -29.25 7.18 -29.30
N HIS A 4 -28.35 6.22 -29.07
CA HIS A 4 -28.49 5.31 -27.95
C HIS A 4 -28.42 6.14 -26.66
N THR A 5 -29.55 6.28 -26.00
CA THR A 5 -29.61 6.97 -24.71
C THR A 5 -29.21 5.93 -23.66
N MET A 6 -28.09 6.15 -22.97
CA MET A 6 -27.68 5.33 -21.82
C MET A 6 -28.01 6.05 -20.52
N THR A 7 -28.07 5.34 -19.42
CA THR A 7 -28.23 5.92 -18.10
C THR A 7 -26.89 6.45 -17.58
N CYS A 8 -26.90 7.35 -16.59
CA CYS A 8 -25.70 7.84 -15.92
C CYS A 8 -24.87 6.68 -15.34
N ALA A 9 -25.51 5.66 -14.76
CA ALA A 9 -24.84 4.46 -14.25
C ALA A 9 -24.12 3.67 -15.36
N GLN A 10 -24.77 3.47 -16.51
CA GLN A 10 -24.16 2.81 -17.66
C GLN A 10 -22.99 3.62 -18.23
N LEU A 11 -23.15 4.94 -18.34
CA LEU A 11 -22.07 5.83 -18.77
C LEU A 11 -20.87 5.74 -17.82
N LEU A 12 -21.09 5.75 -16.50
CA LEU A 12 -20.04 5.65 -15.51
C LEU A 12 -19.19 4.39 -15.72
N LEU A 13 -19.81 3.20 -15.75
CA LEU A 13 -19.09 1.94 -15.89
C LEU A 13 -18.42 1.82 -17.27
N THR A 14 -19.05 2.32 -18.32
CA THR A 14 -18.47 2.40 -19.66
C THR A 14 -17.19 3.26 -19.66
N LEU A 15 -17.22 4.43 -19.04
CA LEU A 15 -16.06 5.31 -18.95
C LEU A 15 -14.94 4.68 -18.12
N LEU A 16 -15.27 4.10 -16.98
CA LEU A 16 -14.27 3.41 -16.14
C LEU A 16 -13.57 2.29 -16.93
N ARG A 17 -14.32 1.45 -17.64
CA ARG A 17 -13.77 0.36 -18.45
C ARG A 17 -12.98 0.87 -19.66
N GLU A 18 -13.64 1.65 -20.53
CA GLU A 18 -13.11 1.96 -21.87
C GLU A 18 -12.10 3.09 -21.88
N ARG A 19 -12.21 4.03 -20.94
CA ARG A 19 -11.34 5.22 -20.90
C ARG A 19 -10.21 5.08 -19.87
N HIS A 20 -10.49 4.37 -18.77
CA HIS A 20 -9.58 4.30 -17.64
C HIS A 20 -9.05 2.88 -17.37
N GLY A 21 -9.48 1.88 -18.16
CA GLY A 21 -8.96 0.52 -18.08
C GLY A 21 -9.28 -0.20 -16.75
N VAL A 22 -10.36 0.21 -16.08
CA VAL A 22 -10.84 -0.44 -14.87
C VAL A 22 -11.45 -1.79 -15.25
N ASP A 23 -10.92 -2.87 -14.73
CA ASP A 23 -11.34 -4.25 -14.97
C ASP A 23 -12.01 -4.90 -13.74
N THR A 24 -11.81 -4.34 -12.56
CA THR A 24 -12.30 -4.89 -11.29
C THR A 24 -12.84 -3.78 -10.38
N VAL A 25 -13.98 -4.02 -9.73
CA VAL A 25 -14.58 -3.14 -8.74
C VAL A 25 -14.96 -3.92 -7.49
N PHE A 26 -14.89 -3.26 -6.33
CA PHE A 26 -15.19 -3.84 -5.02
C PHE A 26 -16.38 -3.13 -4.40
N GLY A 27 -17.36 -3.86 -3.88
CA GLY A 27 -18.49 -3.22 -3.23
C GLY A 27 -19.61 -4.15 -2.83
N ILE A 28 -20.49 -3.67 -1.97
CA ILE A 28 -21.68 -4.37 -1.50
C ILE A 28 -22.91 -3.66 -2.07
N PRO A 29 -23.78 -4.34 -2.83
CA PRO A 29 -25.01 -3.73 -3.32
C PRO A 29 -25.99 -3.44 -2.18
N GLY A 30 -26.72 -2.34 -2.31
CA GLY A 30 -27.78 -1.95 -1.38
C GLY A 30 -28.85 -1.13 -2.09
N VAL A 31 -29.95 -0.82 -1.41
CA VAL A 31 -31.13 -0.16 -2.02
C VAL A 31 -30.79 1.17 -2.73
N HIS A 32 -29.77 1.89 -2.25
CA HIS A 32 -29.32 3.14 -2.86
C HIS A 32 -28.28 2.97 -3.97
N THR A 33 -27.83 1.75 -4.27
CA THR A 33 -26.86 1.46 -5.33
C THR A 33 -27.37 0.50 -6.38
N VAL A 34 -28.58 -0.08 -6.25
CA VAL A 34 -29.15 -1.04 -7.23
C VAL A 34 -29.11 -0.46 -8.66
N ALA A 35 -29.52 0.80 -8.82
CA ALA A 35 -29.49 1.45 -10.13
C ALA A 35 -28.06 1.65 -10.66
N LEU A 36 -27.07 1.88 -9.79
CA LEU A 36 -25.65 1.93 -10.17
C LEU A 36 -25.17 0.59 -10.72
N TYR A 37 -25.60 -0.53 -10.12
CA TYR A 37 -25.23 -1.89 -10.53
C TYR A 37 -25.78 -2.27 -11.93
N ARG A 38 -26.78 -1.54 -12.44
CA ARG A 38 -27.23 -1.70 -13.82
C ARG A 38 -26.11 -1.47 -14.84
N GLY A 39 -25.13 -0.64 -14.52
CA GLY A 39 -23.96 -0.45 -15.37
C GLY A 39 -23.04 -1.67 -15.48
N LEU A 40 -23.17 -2.67 -14.59
CA LEU A 40 -22.41 -3.93 -14.64
C LEU A 40 -23.07 -5.01 -15.51
N GLU A 41 -24.35 -4.83 -15.92
CA GLU A 41 -25.11 -5.83 -16.68
C GLU A 41 -24.47 -6.16 -18.03
N ASP A 42 -23.80 -5.21 -18.67
CA ASP A 42 -23.14 -5.41 -19.97
C ASP A 42 -21.85 -6.25 -19.88
N GLY A 43 -21.40 -6.61 -18.68
CA GLY A 43 -20.16 -7.35 -18.44
C GLY A 43 -18.89 -6.53 -18.69
N GLY A 44 -17.74 -7.19 -18.60
CA GLY A 44 -16.44 -6.59 -18.89
C GLY A 44 -15.76 -5.85 -17.71
N VAL A 45 -16.46 -5.72 -16.58
CA VAL A 45 -15.89 -5.31 -15.29
C VAL A 45 -16.22 -6.39 -14.26
N ARG A 46 -15.20 -6.97 -13.63
CA ARG A 46 -15.39 -7.94 -12.55
C ARG A 46 -15.90 -7.23 -11.31
N HIS A 47 -16.96 -7.73 -10.72
CA HIS A 47 -17.45 -7.28 -9.42
C HIS A 47 -17.05 -8.29 -8.33
N VAL A 48 -16.45 -7.80 -7.25
CA VAL A 48 -16.09 -8.61 -6.08
C VAL A 48 -16.90 -8.11 -4.88
N THR A 49 -17.60 -9.02 -4.21
CA THR A 49 -18.44 -8.69 -3.04
C THR A 49 -17.69 -9.00 -1.74
N PRO A 50 -17.12 -8.00 -1.05
CA PRO A 50 -16.57 -8.18 0.29
C PRO A 50 -17.67 -8.39 1.32
N ARG A 51 -17.29 -8.66 2.56
CA ARG A 51 -18.25 -8.83 3.67
C ARG A 51 -18.40 -7.56 4.51
N HIS A 52 -17.52 -6.56 4.24
CA HIS A 52 -17.54 -5.26 4.88
C HIS A 52 -16.94 -4.21 3.94
N GLU A 53 -17.40 -2.96 3.97
CA GLU A 53 -16.87 -1.91 3.06
C GLU A 53 -15.42 -1.51 3.40
N GLN A 54 -14.99 -1.65 4.64
CA GLN A 54 -13.57 -1.55 5.00
C GLN A 54 -12.74 -2.60 4.25
N GLY A 55 -13.23 -3.85 4.18
CA GLY A 55 -12.66 -4.92 3.38
C GLY A 55 -12.60 -4.56 1.88
N ALA A 56 -13.67 -3.93 1.33
CA ALA A 56 -13.67 -3.43 -0.04
C ALA A 56 -12.52 -2.44 -0.28
N GLY A 57 -12.35 -1.47 0.61
CA GLY A 57 -11.29 -0.47 0.50
C GLY A 57 -9.89 -1.07 0.63
N PHE A 58 -9.68 -2.01 1.55
CA PHE A 58 -8.39 -2.70 1.68
C PHE A 58 -8.10 -3.63 0.48
N MET A 59 -9.11 -4.30 -0.11
CA MET A 59 -8.94 -5.02 -1.37
C MET A 59 -8.54 -4.08 -2.51
N ALA A 60 -9.18 -2.91 -2.61
CA ALA A 60 -8.83 -1.89 -3.61
C ALA A 60 -7.40 -1.36 -3.40
N ASP A 61 -6.96 -1.15 -2.15
CA ASP A 61 -5.58 -0.77 -1.82
C ASP A 61 -4.58 -1.86 -2.24
N GLY A 62 -4.79 -3.11 -1.84
CA GLY A 62 -3.92 -4.24 -2.19
C GLY A 62 -3.85 -4.47 -3.70
N TYR A 63 -4.99 -4.36 -4.41
CA TYR A 63 -5.05 -4.40 -5.88
C TYR A 63 -4.19 -3.29 -6.50
N ALA A 64 -4.33 -2.06 -5.99
CA ALA A 64 -3.58 -0.92 -6.53
C ALA A 64 -2.07 -1.06 -6.28
N ARG A 65 -1.64 -1.50 -5.09
CA ARG A 65 -0.23 -1.73 -4.79
C ARG A 65 0.37 -2.82 -5.67
N ALA A 66 -0.34 -3.94 -5.86
CA ALA A 66 0.15 -5.06 -6.64
C ALA A 66 0.20 -4.79 -8.14
N THR A 67 -0.75 -4.00 -8.67
CA THR A 67 -0.90 -3.78 -10.13
C THR A 67 -0.35 -2.44 -10.62
N GLY A 68 -0.31 -1.42 -9.76
CA GLY A 68 -0.08 -0.03 -10.15
C GLY A 68 -1.30 0.67 -10.76
N LYS A 69 -2.45 0.00 -10.88
CA LYS A 69 -3.72 0.57 -11.34
C LYS A 69 -4.53 1.09 -10.13
N PRO A 70 -5.36 2.12 -10.28
CA PRO A 70 -6.26 2.54 -9.21
C PRO A 70 -7.22 1.41 -8.81
N GLY A 71 -7.38 1.19 -7.49
CA GLY A 71 -8.47 0.35 -6.98
C GLY A 71 -9.79 1.11 -6.99
N VAL A 72 -10.90 0.46 -7.38
CA VAL A 72 -12.20 1.12 -7.52
C VAL A 72 -13.25 0.46 -6.63
N CYS A 73 -13.93 1.27 -5.81
CA CYS A 73 -14.99 0.82 -4.92
C CYS A 73 -16.34 1.43 -5.29
N LEU A 74 -17.41 0.61 -5.24
CA LEU A 74 -18.80 1.05 -5.40
C LEU A 74 -19.53 0.89 -4.06
N ILE A 75 -19.81 2.00 -3.37
CA ILE A 75 -20.19 2.00 -1.95
C ILE A 75 -21.56 2.66 -1.74
N ILE A 76 -22.35 2.07 -0.85
CA ILE A 76 -23.63 2.65 -0.44
C ILE A 76 -23.42 3.88 0.46
N THR A 77 -24.29 4.87 0.33
CA THR A 77 -24.33 6.07 1.20
C THR A 77 -24.51 5.71 2.69
N GLY A 78 -24.10 6.59 3.55
CA GLY A 78 -24.26 6.48 5.00
C GLY A 78 -23.32 5.44 5.61
N PRO A 79 -23.82 4.30 6.12
CA PRO A 79 -22.99 3.32 6.82
C PRO A 79 -21.85 2.76 5.97
N GLY A 80 -22.06 2.53 4.69
CA GLY A 80 -20.98 2.07 3.81
C GLY A 80 -19.83 3.06 3.71
N MET A 81 -20.15 4.35 3.60
CA MET A 81 -19.14 5.40 3.53
C MET A 81 -18.40 5.61 4.86
N THR A 82 -19.06 5.50 5.99
CA THR A 82 -18.37 5.53 7.29
C THR A 82 -17.47 4.30 7.48
N ASN A 83 -17.90 3.14 7.01
CA ASN A 83 -17.14 1.89 7.10
C ASN A 83 -15.86 1.93 6.24
N ILE A 84 -15.90 2.48 5.02
CA ILE A 84 -14.70 2.53 4.13
C ILE A 84 -13.69 3.60 4.54
N ALA A 85 -14.07 4.56 5.37
CA ALA A 85 -13.24 5.72 5.73
C ALA A 85 -11.84 5.32 6.26
N THR A 86 -11.74 4.27 7.06
CA THR A 86 -10.47 3.76 7.57
C THR A 86 -9.55 3.30 6.43
N ALA A 87 -10.07 2.57 5.47
CA ALA A 87 -9.30 2.11 4.32
C ALA A 87 -8.86 3.29 3.41
N MET A 88 -9.71 4.29 3.25
CA MET A 88 -9.34 5.53 2.55
C MET A 88 -8.23 6.28 3.30
N GLY A 89 -8.29 6.34 4.64
CA GLY A 89 -7.23 6.93 5.46
C GLY A 89 -5.87 6.24 5.27
N GLN A 90 -5.84 4.90 5.25
CA GLN A 90 -4.63 4.11 4.97
C GLN A 90 -4.09 4.40 3.56
N ALA A 91 -4.96 4.38 2.55
CA ALA A 91 -4.56 4.67 1.17
C ALA A 91 -4.05 6.12 0.99
N LEU A 92 -4.63 7.10 1.72
CA LEU A 92 -4.18 8.49 1.70
C LEU A 92 -2.79 8.66 2.30
N ALA A 93 -2.55 8.03 3.46
CA ALA A 93 -1.25 8.06 4.14
C ALA A 93 -0.14 7.50 3.25
N ASP A 94 -0.38 6.36 2.61
CA ASP A 94 0.60 5.68 1.75
C ASP A 94 0.59 6.12 0.28
N SER A 95 -0.22 7.13 -0.07
CA SER A 95 -0.29 7.65 -1.45
C SER A 95 -0.74 6.60 -2.47
N ILE A 96 -1.75 5.79 -2.12
CA ILE A 96 -2.28 4.73 -2.99
C ILE A 96 -3.48 5.26 -3.79
N PRO A 97 -3.50 5.09 -5.13
CA PRO A 97 -4.60 5.53 -5.96
C PRO A 97 -5.84 4.67 -5.71
N MET A 98 -6.92 5.30 -5.23
CA MET A 98 -8.20 4.65 -4.93
C MET A 98 -9.34 5.55 -5.39
N LEU A 99 -10.26 5.01 -6.18
CA LEU A 99 -11.49 5.71 -6.57
C LEU A 99 -12.67 5.11 -5.81
N VAL A 100 -13.31 5.92 -4.97
CA VAL A 100 -14.52 5.52 -4.25
C VAL A 100 -15.70 6.24 -4.86
N ILE A 101 -16.60 5.48 -5.49
CA ILE A 101 -17.85 5.97 -6.03
C ILE A 101 -18.96 5.55 -5.09
N SER A 102 -19.73 6.51 -4.60
CA SER A 102 -20.82 6.23 -3.70
C SER A 102 -22.15 6.77 -4.19
N SER A 103 -23.24 6.20 -3.68
CA SER A 103 -24.53 6.87 -3.71
C SER A 103 -24.58 7.98 -2.65
N VAL A 104 -25.53 8.90 -2.81
CA VAL A 104 -26.00 9.84 -1.79
C VAL A 104 -27.50 10.06 -1.98
N ASN A 105 -28.20 10.54 -0.95
CA ASN A 105 -29.64 10.83 -1.05
C ASN A 105 -29.96 11.75 -2.24
N ARG A 106 -31.23 11.79 -2.65
CA ARG A 106 -31.71 12.59 -3.80
C ARG A 106 -31.30 14.05 -3.69
N ARG A 107 -31.00 14.70 -4.80
CA ARG A 107 -30.60 16.12 -4.88
C ARG A 107 -31.54 17.07 -4.16
N ASP A 108 -32.85 16.84 -4.27
CA ASP A 108 -33.90 17.67 -3.66
C ASP A 108 -33.99 17.50 -2.11
N THR A 109 -33.27 16.53 -1.53
CA THR A 109 -33.24 16.26 -0.09
C THR A 109 -31.90 16.51 0.57
N LEU A 110 -30.83 16.75 -0.21
CA LEU A 110 -29.49 16.96 0.34
C LEU A 110 -29.44 18.13 1.32
N GLY A 111 -28.82 17.90 2.48
CA GLY A 111 -28.63 18.91 3.52
C GLY A 111 -29.88 19.35 4.28
N ARG A 112 -31.04 18.69 4.08
CA ARG A 112 -32.29 19.08 4.72
C ARG A 112 -32.50 18.47 6.12
N GLY A 113 -31.76 17.40 6.49
CA GLY A 113 -31.90 16.74 7.80
C GLY A 113 -33.31 16.19 8.04
N GLN A 114 -33.87 15.49 7.05
CA GLN A 114 -35.25 14.97 7.09
C GLN A 114 -35.34 13.53 7.62
N GLY A 115 -34.23 12.95 8.13
CA GLY A 115 -34.19 11.57 8.61
C GLY A 115 -34.38 10.56 7.47
N ARG A 116 -33.88 10.85 6.29
CA ARG A 116 -33.88 9.91 5.16
C ARG A 116 -33.01 8.70 5.48
N LEU A 117 -33.35 7.54 4.93
CA LEU A 117 -32.53 6.35 5.09
C LEU A 117 -31.08 6.65 4.66
N HIS A 118 -30.09 6.28 5.50
CA HIS A 118 -28.66 6.50 5.28
C HIS A 118 -28.23 7.97 5.13
N GLU A 119 -29.05 8.90 5.61
CA GLU A 119 -28.71 10.33 5.56
C GLU A 119 -27.57 10.65 6.54
N LEU A 120 -26.57 11.38 6.05
CA LEU A 120 -25.54 12.03 6.84
C LEU A 120 -25.65 13.55 6.70
N PRO A 121 -25.25 14.33 7.70
CA PRO A 121 -25.24 15.79 7.59
C PRO A 121 -24.48 16.29 6.35
N SER A 122 -23.32 15.71 6.06
CA SER A 122 -22.54 15.90 4.83
C SER A 122 -21.57 14.75 4.63
N GLN A 123 -21.92 13.81 3.77
CA GLN A 123 -21.03 12.71 3.40
C GLN A 123 -19.80 13.22 2.64
N GLN A 124 -19.99 14.20 1.76
CA GLN A 124 -18.90 14.82 1.01
C GLN A 124 -17.83 15.44 1.92
N GLN A 125 -18.22 16.15 2.98
CA GLN A 125 -17.28 16.75 3.93
C GLN A 125 -16.56 15.68 4.78
N LEU A 126 -17.26 14.62 5.18
CA LEU A 126 -16.67 13.51 5.90
C LEU A 126 -15.55 12.86 5.08
N MET A 127 -15.81 12.58 3.81
CA MET A 127 -14.84 11.95 2.92
C MET A 127 -13.71 12.88 2.49
N ALA A 128 -13.92 14.19 2.49
CA ALA A 128 -12.87 15.17 2.20
C ALA A 128 -11.68 15.08 3.17
N GLY A 129 -11.91 14.62 4.41
CA GLY A 129 -10.85 14.42 5.40
C GLY A 129 -9.93 13.23 5.13
N VAL A 130 -10.34 12.28 4.28
CA VAL A 130 -9.62 11.05 3.94
C VAL A 130 -9.42 10.86 2.44
N SER A 131 -9.48 11.95 1.66
CA SER A 131 -9.30 11.92 0.20
C SER A 131 -8.56 13.14 -0.33
N ARG A 132 -8.03 13.04 -1.55
CA ARG A 132 -7.44 14.18 -2.27
C ARG A 132 -8.48 15.21 -2.66
N PHE A 133 -9.66 14.74 -3.05
CA PHE A 133 -10.89 15.53 -3.10
C PHE A 133 -12.12 14.63 -2.98
N SER A 134 -13.23 15.24 -2.57
CA SER A 134 -14.55 14.64 -2.54
C SER A 134 -15.51 15.52 -3.34
N HIS A 135 -16.31 14.93 -4.23
CA HIS A 135 -17.16 15.66 -5.18
C HIS A 135 -18.57 15.09 -5.21
N THR A 136 -19.59 15.96 -5.16
CA THR A 136 -20.99 15.60 -5.39
C THR A 136 -21.36 15.85 -6.84
N LEU A 137 -21.70 14.83 -7.61
CA LEU A 137 -22.13 14.95 -8.99
C LEU A 137 -23.59 15.46 -9.01
N LEU A 138 -23.82 16.68 -9.50
CA LEU A 138 -25.16 17.27 -9.57
C LEU A 138 -25.79 17.23 -10.97
N ASP A 139 -24.96 17.04 -12.00
CA ASP A 139 -25.37 16.93 -13.41
C ASP A 139 -24.66 15.71 -14.04
N PRO A 140 -25.41 14.74 -14.60
CA PRO A 140 -24.82 13.59 -15.29
C PRO A 140 -23.90 13.98 -16.46
N ALA A 141 -24.13 15.12 -17.11
CA ALA A 141 -23.29 15.62 -18.19
C ALA A 141 -21.86 15.98 -17.74
N ALA A 142 -21.66 16.28 -16.45
CA ALA A 142 -20.35 16.57 -15.87
C ALA A 142 -19.53 15.31 -15.52
N LEU A 143 -20.13 14.11 -15.58
CA LEU A 143 -19.47 12.88 -15.18
C LEU A 143 -18.13 12.61 -15.88
N PRO A 144 -17.99 12.80 -17.21
CA PRO A 144 -16.71 12.60 -17.90
C PRO A 144 -15.60 13.53 -17.38
N GLU A 145 -15.92 14.79 -17.09
CA GLU A 145 -14.97 15.77 -16.55
C GLU A 145 -14.54 15.39 -15.12
N VAL A 146 -15.50 15.04 -14.27
CA VAL A 146 -15.22 14.68 -12.87
C VAL A 146 -14.36 13.44 -12.79
N LEU A 147 -14.61 12.41 -13.62
CA LEU A 147 -13.76 11.24 -13.73
C LEU A 147 -12.36 11.60 -14.26
N ALA A 148 -12.26 12.42 -15.30
CA ALA A 148 -10.97 12.86 -15.82
C ALA A 148 -10.13 13.58 -14.74
N ARG A 149 -10.75 14.39 -13.87
CA ARG A 149 -10.09 15.02 -12.71
C ARG A 149 -9.61 13.99 -11.69
N ALA A 150 -10.42 12.95 -11.41
CA ALA A 150 -10.02 11.88 -10.50
C ALA A 150 -8.78 11.14 -11.01
N PHE A 151 -8.78 10.73 -12.28
CA PHE A 151 -7.65 10.05 -12.88
C PHE A 151 -6.43 10.95 -13.07
N ALA A 152 -6.61 12.26 -13.26
CA ALA A 152 -5.51 13.22 -13.28
C ALA A 152 -4.73 13.24 -11.93
N VAL A 153 -5.40 13.07 -10.80
CA VAL A 153 -4.73 12.90 -9.50
C VAL A 153 -3.84 11.65 -9.51
N PHE A 154 -4.35 10.53 -10.02
CA PHE A 154 -3.59 9.26 -10.04
C PHE A 154 -2.40 9.29 -11.01
N GLU A 155 -2.56 9.95 -12.14
CA GLU A 155 -1.59 9.93 -13.23
C GLU A 155 -0.51 11.01 -13.13
N SER A 156 -0.81 12.19 -12.56
CA SER A 156 0.07 13.35 -12.65
C SER A 156 0.41 14.05 -11.34
N GLN A 157 -0.18 13.64 -10.22
CA GLN A 157 0.06 14.19 -8.89
C GLN A 157 0.51 13.10 -7.93
N ARG A 158 0.81 13.46 -6.67
CA ARG A 158 0.92 12.50 -5.59
C ARG A 158 -0.43 11.80 -5.42
N PRO A 159 -0.53 10.48 -5.67
CA PRO A 159 -1.82 9.79 -5.65
C PRO A 159 -2.42 9.70 -4.24
N GLY A 160 -3.64 9.27 -4.17
CA GLY A 160 -4.41 9.05 -2.95
C GLY A 160 -5.87 8.84 -3.30
N PRO A 161 -6.75 8.55 -2.33
CA PRO A 161 -8.16 8.34 -2.58
C PRO A 161 -8.83 9.56 -3.19
N VAL A 162 -9.77 9.31 -4.09
CA VAL A 162 -10.73 10.30 -4.60
C VAL A 162 -12.13 9.75 -4.36
N HIS A 163 -13.01 10.59 -3.86
CA HIS A 163 -14.41 10.25 -3.63
C HIS A 163 -15.33 11.03 -4.57
N ILE A 164 -16.26 10.31 -5.21
CA ILE A 164 -17.33 10.89 -6.02
C ILE A 164 -18.65 10.32 -5.51
N GLU A 165 -19.53 11.17 -4.97
CA GLU A 165 -20.88 10.77 -4.61
C GLU A 165 -21.88 11.18 -5.68
N ILE A 166 -22.80 10.26 -5.99
CA ILE A 166 -23.82 10.44 -7.02
C ILE A 166 -25.19 10.33 -6.37
N PRO A 167 -26.03 11.39 -6.42
CA PRO A 167 -27.41 11.33 -5.96
C PRO A 167 -28.19 10.21 -6.65
N ILE A 168 -28.97 9.45 -5.87
CA ILE A 168 -29.68 8.27 -6.36
C ILE A 168 -30.66 8.55 -7.52
N ASP A 169 -31.17 9.78 -7.61
CA ASP A 169 -32.04 10.20 -8.70
C ASP A 169 -31.30 10.44 -10.03
N LEU A 170 -29.95 10.42 -10.02
CA LEU A 170 -29.15 10.56 -11.22
C LEU A 170 -28.75 9.25 -11.87
N PHE A 171 -28.73 8.13 -11.15
CA PHE A 171 -28.27 6.86 -11.73
C PHE A 171 -29.07 6.44 -12.98
N ASP A 172 -30.39 6.60 -12.96
CA ASP A 172 -31.26 6.30 -14.08
C ASP A 172 -31.49 7.50 -15.03
N ALA A 173 -30.87 8.66 -14.74
CA ALA A 173 -31.01 9.83 -15.60
C ALA A 173 -30.42 9.53 -16.99
N PRO A 174 -31.17 9.87 -18.08
CA PRO A 174 -30.69 9.65 -19.42
C PRO A 174 -29.55 10.62 -19.76
N VAL A 175 -28.49 10.07 -20.33
CA VAL A 175 -27.36 10.85 -20.84
C VAL A 175 -27.26 10.63 -22.34
N ALA A 176 -27.13 11.71 -23.11
CA ALA A 176 -26.88 11.60 -24.54
C ALA A 176 -25.51 10.91 -24.73
N SER A 177 -25.51 9.79 -25.43
CA SER A 177 -24.28 9.15 -25.88
C SER A 177 -23.66 10.02 -26.98
N ALA A 178 -22.92 11.05 -26.58
CA ALA A 178 -22.06 11.75 -27.50
C ALA A 178 -20.78 10.93 -27.70
N GLU A 179 -20.20 10.96 -28.89
CA GLU A 179 -18.83 10.49 -29.09
C GLU A 179 -17.90 11.34 -28.20
N LEU A 180 -17.56 10.80 -27.04
CA LEU A 180 -16.62 11.47 -26.14
C LEU A 180 -15.22 11.44 -26.78
N PRO A 181 -14.50 12.56 -26.81
CA PRO A 181 -13.12 12.56 -27.30
C PRO A 181 -12.27 11.60 -26.45
N PRO A 182 -11.18 11.05 -27.00
CA PRO A 182 -10.26 10.21 -26.22
C PRO A 182 -9.75 11.01 -25.00
N PRO A 183 -9.43 10.31 -23.87
CA PRO A 183 -8.89 10.99 -22.71
C PRO A 183 -7.58 11.70 -23.06
N ALA A 184 -7.36 12.88 -22.44
CA ALA A 184 -6.09 13.58 -22.57
C ALA A 184 -4.96 12.73 -22.01
N ARG A 185 -3.83 12.65 -22.73
CA ARG A 185 -2.62 12.02 -22.21
C ARG A 185 -1.92 13.01 -21.27
N LEU A 186 -1.86 12.66 -20.00
CA LEU A 186 -1.18 13.46 -18.99
C LEU A 186 0.27 12.99 -18.81
N PHE A 187 1.15 13.94 -18.55
CA PHE A 187 2.55 13.66 -18.25
C PHE A 187 2.90 14.19 -16.87
N ARG A 188 3.60 13.37 -16.08
CA ARG A 188 4.17 13.81 -14.81
C ARG A 188 5.26 14.86 -15.05
N PRO A 189 5.45 15.82 -14.12
CA PRO A 189 6.46 16.87 -14.27
C PRO A 189 7.88 16.29 -14.33
N ALA A 190 8.74 16.91 -15.13
CA ALA A 190 10.18 16.69 -15.05
C ALA A 190 10.77 17.69 -14.06
N PRO A 191 11.87 17.35 -13.35
CA PRO A 191 12.56 18.31 -12.50
C PRO A 191 13.14 19.47 -13.31
N ASP A 192 13.34 20.61 -12.64
CA ASP A 192 13.95 21.78 -13.25
C ASP A 192 15.38 21.46 -13.77
N PRO A 193 15.74 21.86 -15.02
CA PRO A 193 17.03 21.52 -15.61
C PRO A 193 18.25 22.12 -14.89
N GLU A 194 18.13 23.34 -14.35
CA GLU A 194 19.22 23.98 -13.60
C GLU A 194 19.42 23.31 -12.25
N GLY A 195 18.31 23.02 -11.57
CA GLY A 195 18.30 22.25 -10.33
C GLY A 195 18.90 20.85 -10.53
N LEU A 196 18.55 20.19 -11.65
CA LEU A 196 19.08 18.88 -11.99
C LEU A 196 20.59 18.92 -12.25
N ALA A 197 21.09 19.92 -12.99
CA ALA A 197 22.52 20.11 -13.24
C ALA A 197 23.29 20.36 -11.94
N LEU A 198 22.74 21.16 -11.03
CA LEU A 198 23.32 21.41 -9.71
C LEU A 198 23.33 20.14 -8.83
N ALA A 199 22.23 19.38 -8.81
CA ALA A 199 22.16 18.09 -8.13
C ALA A 199 23.23 17.12 -8.65
N ALA A 200 23.36 17.00 -9.95
CA ALA A 200 24.37 16.15 -10.59
C ALA A 200 25.81 16.60 -10.26
N ALA A 201 26.06 17.91 -10.19
CA ALA A 201 27.35 18.43 -9.78
C ALA A 201 27.68 18.04 -8.33
N TRP A 202 26.76 18.24 -7.40
CA TRP A 202 26.96 17.84 -6.00
C TRP A 202 27.17 16.33 -5.85
N LEU A 203 26.40 15.51 -6.58
CA LEU A 203 26.55 14.06 -6.55
C LEU A 203 27.89 13.59 -7.13
N ARG A 204 28.47 14.29 -8.13
CA ARG A 204 29.82 13.99 -8.65
C ARG A 204 30.92 14.36 -7.68
N GLU A 205 30.77 15.46 -6.93
CA GLU A 205 31.73 15.92 -5.95
C GLU A 205 31.69 15.14 -4.63
N ALA A 206 30.57 14.49 -4.33
CA ALA A 206 30.35 13.77 -3.09
C ALA A 206 31.44 12.70 -2.84
N GLN A 207 31.92 12.66 -1.59
CA GLN A 207 32.87 11.63 -1.15
C GLN A 207 32.14 10.49 -0.41
N ARG A 208 31.06 10.80 0.27
CA ARG A 208 30.23 9.86 1.03
C ARG A 208 28.74 10.06 0.72
N PRO A 209 28.34 9.81 -0.56
CA PRO A 209 26.93 9.93 -0.91
C PRO A 209 26.06 8.89 -0.18
N LEU A 210 24.79 9.25 0.04
CA LEU A 210 23.72 8.37 0.48
C LEU A 210 22.49 8.58 -0.41
N VAL A 211 21.80 7.53 -0.78
CA VAL A 211 20.54 7.61 -1.53
C VAL A 211 19.38 7.08 -0.69
N LEU A 212 18.25 7.79 -0.70
CA LEU A 212 17.01 7.43 -0.01
C LEU A 212 15.91 7.29 -1.06
N LEU A 213 15.44 6.07 -1.31
CA LEU A 213 14.41 5.75 -2.31
C LEU A 213 13.09 5.42 -1.65
N GLY A 214 12.07 6.19 -1.96
CA GLY A 214 10.71 5.96 -1.47
C GLY A 214 9.80 5.26 -2.47
N GLY A 215 8.52 5.08 -2.09
CA GLY A 215 7.47 4.45 -2.89
C GLY A 215 7.26 5.09 -4.27
N GLY A 216 7.62 6.36 -4.47
CA GLY A 216 7.61 7.01 -5.78
C GLY A 216 8.56 6.39 -6.81
N CYS A 217 9.52 5.56 -6.39
CA CYS A 217 10.51 4.93 -7.28
C CYS A 217 10.09 3.56 -7.81
N VAL A 218 8.97 3.00 -7.37
CA VAL A 218 8.55 1.62 -7.70
C VAL A 218 8.32 1.36 -9.19
N GLU A 219 8.09 2.41 -9.97
CA GLU A 219 7.88 2.30 -11.44
C GLU A 219 9.18 2.44 -12.24
N ALA A 220 10.31 2.71 -11.58
CA ALA A 220 11.59 2.98 -12.26
C ALA A 220 12.79 2.21 -11.69
N PRO A 221 12.68 0.90 -11.41
CA PRO A 221 13.74 0.14 -10.75
C PRO A 221 15.04 0.12 -11.55
N ALA A 222 14.98 0.04 -12.87
CA ALA A 222 16.17 0.04 -13.72
C ALA A 222 16.96 1.36 -13.66
N ALA A 223 16.23 2.50 -13.65
CA ALA A 223 16.88 3.82 -13.54
C ALA A 223 17.46 4.03 -12.13
N ALA A 224 16.78 3.55 -11.09
CA ALA A 224 17.28 3.60 -9.72
C ALA A 224 18.57 2.80 -9.57
N ARG A 225 18.61 1.53 -10.00
CA ARG A 225 19.81 0.69 -10.01
C ARG A 225 20.97 1.36 -10.76
N THR A 226 20.71 1.84 -11.98
CA THR A 226 21.74 2.50 -12.79
C THR A 226 22.38 3.69 -12.07
N LEU A 227 21.57 4.56 -11.44
CA LEU A 227 22.08 5.73 -10.73
C LEU A 227 22.86 5.35 -9.49
N VAL A 228 22.30 4.46 -8.66
CA VAL A 228 22.90 3.99 -7.40
C VAL A 228 24.24 3.31 -7.65
N GLU A 229 24.32 2.43 -8.65
CA GLU A 229 25.56 1.74 -9.02
C GLU A 229 26.63 2.70 -9.57
N ARG A 230 26.25 3.68 -10.37
CA ARG A 230 27.19 4.71 -10.86
C ARG A 230 27.73 5.57 -9.72
N LEU A 231 26.88 5.94 -8.79
CA LEU A 231 27.28 6.72 -7.61
C LEU A 231 28.11 5.90 -6.62
N ASP A 232 28.06 4.57 -6.68
CA ASP A 232 28.59 3.66 -5.65
C ASP A 232 28.13 4.12 -4.24
N ALA A 233 26.82 4.33 -4.11
CA ALA A 233 26.20 4.94 -2.93
C ALA A 233 25.39 3.91 -2.12
N PRO A 234 25.66 3.74 -0.82
CA PRO A 234 24.72 3.07 0.07
C PRO A 234 23.33 3.65 -0.10
N THR A 235 22.33 2.78 -0.14
CA THR A 235 20.95 3.17 -0.47
C THR A 235 19.98 2.61 0.56
N VAL A 236 19.18 3.46 1.15
CA VAL A 236 18.03 3.09 1.97
C VAL A 236 16.81 3.02 1.08
N THR A 237 16.05 1.96 1.18
CA THR A 237 14.71 1.86 0.59
C THR A 237 13.66 1.97 1.69
N THR A 238 12.58 2.74 1.47
CA THR A 238 11.44 2.68 2.39
C THR A 238 10.73 1.33 2.31
N ILE A 239 9.85 1.03 3.25
CA ILE A 239 9.05 -0.20 3.25
C ILE A 239 8.30 -0.35 1.91
N ASN A 240 7.68 0.72 1.43
CA ASN A 240 6.94 0.74 0.16
C ASN A 240 7.84 0.71 -1.09
N ALA A 241 9.15 0.88 -0.94
CA ALA A 241 10.14 0.82 -2.04
C ALA A 241 10.92 -0.49 -2.11
N LYS A 242 10.63 -1.47 -1.24
CA LYS A 242 11.31 -2.77 -1.27
C LYS A 242 11.23 -3.41 -2.65
N GLY A 243 12.37 -3.96 -3.10
CA GLY A 243 12.53 -4.55 -4.43
C GLY A 243 12.93 -3.58 -5.54
N VAL A 244 12.97 -2.26 -5.31
CA VAL A 244 13.42 -1.29 -6.34
C VAL A 244 14.86 -1.56 -6.79
N LEU A 245 15.75 -1.94 -5.89
CA LEU A 245 17.12 -2.35 -6.24
C LEU A 245 17.23 -3.83 -6.63
N GLY A 246 16.19 -4.63 -6.37
CA GLY A 246 16.23 -6.07 -6.53
C GLY A 246 16.75 -6.79 -5.28
N ARG A 247 16.58 -8.10 -5.28
CA ARG A 247 16.93 -8.93 -4.11
C ARG A 247 18.43 -8.91 -3.84
N ASP A 248 18.79 -8.69 -2.58
CA ASP A 248 20.16 -8.79 -2.06
C ASP A 248 21.16 -7.89 -2.82
N HIS A 249 20.72 -6.71 -3.30
CA HIS A 249 21.58 -5.78 -4.00
C HIS A 249 22.70 -5.24 -3.06
N PRO A 250 23.98 -5.23 -3.50
CA PRO A 250 25.12 -4.94 -2.60
C PRO A 250 25.19 -3.50 -2.06
N LEU A 251 24.36 -2.60 -2.56
CA LEU A 251 24.23 -1.22 -2.06
C LEU A 251 22.92 -0.99 -1.30
N ASP A 252 22.07 -2.01 -1.15
CA ASP A 252 20.77 -1.89 -0.46
C ASP A 252 20.94 -2.09 1.05
N LEU A 253 20.62 -1.06 1.81
CA LEU A 253 20.54 -1.09 3.28
C LEU A 253 19.15 -1.58 3.76
N GLY A 254 18.20 -1.79 2.83
CA GLY A 254 16.82 -2.10 3.16
C GLY A 254 16.07 -0.94 3.83
N ALA A 255 14.93 -1.22 4.46
CA ALA A 255 14.15 -0.23 5.20
C ALA A 255 14.67 -0.09 6.65
N ASN A 256 15.96 0.18 6.80
CA ASN A 256 16.67 0.17 8.07
C ASN A 256 17.12 1.58 8.52
N ALA A 257 16.54 2.65 7.97
CA ALA A 257 16.91 4.03 8.30
C ALA A 257 16.82 4.35 9.79
N ALA A 258 15.85 3.78 10.49
CA ALA A 258 15.64 3.99 11.93
C ALA A 258 16.70 3.31 12.82
N LEU A 259 17.50 2.39 12.27
CA LEU A 259 18.45 1.59 13.06
C LEU A 259 19.82 2.27 13.22
N PRO A 260 20.52 2.08 14.36
CA PRO A 260 21.68 2.88 14.75
C PRO A 260 22.79 2.97 13.70
N ALA A 261 23.20 1.84 13.10
CA ALA A 261 24.30 1.83 12.13
C ALA A 261 23.95 2.58 10.81
N VAL A 262 22.69 2.58 10.42
CA VAL A 262 22.23 3.32 9.23
C VAL A 262 22.05 4.80 9.54
N ARG A 263 21.59 5.16 10.75
CA ARG A 263 21.57 6.54 11.24
C ARG A 263 22.96 7.15 11.27
N GLU A 264 23.96 6.41 11.75
CA GLU A 264 25.34 6.87 11.75
C GLU A 264 25.84 7.13 10.32
N LEU A 265 25.56 6.19 9.40
CA LEU A 265 25.90 6.34 7.99
C LEU A 265 25.20 7.55 7.35
N ALA A 266 23.92 7.80 7.70
CA ALA A 266 23.15 8.95 7.22
C ALA A 266 23.71 10.28 7.75
N ARG A 267 24.08 10.34 9.04
CA ARG A 267 24.70 11.50 9.68
C ARG A 267 26.06 11.84 9.06
N ASP A 268 26.84 10.81 8.67
CA ASP A 268 28.17 10.95 8.09
C ASP A 268 28.19 11.29 6.58
N ALA A 269 27.04 11.15 5.91
CA ALA A 269 26.92 11.46 4.49
C ALA A 269 27.11 12.94 4.19
N ASP A 270 27.90 13.27 3.14
CA ASP A 270 28.15 14.66 2.72
C ASP A 270 27.12 15.18 1.70
N VAL A 271 26.54 14.29 0.89
CA VAL A 271 25.43 14.56 -0.03
C VAL A 271 24.40 13.44 0.08
N ILE A 272 23.17 13.81 0.31
CA ILE A 272 22.05 12.89 0.42
C ILE A 272 21.06 13.17 -0.73
N LEU A 273 20.68 12.13 -1.47
CA LEU A 273 19.68 12.20 -2.52
C LEU A 273 18.41 11.46 -2.07
N ALA A 274 17.35 12.20 -1.74
CA ALA A 274 16.04 11.64 -1.38
C ALA A 274 15.04 11.80 -2.54
N ILE A 275 14.50 10.69 -3.06
CA ILE A 275 13.58 10.68 -4.20
C ILE A 275 12.31 9.90 -3.85
N GLY A 276 11.14 10.53 -4.04
CA GLY A 276 9.83 9.90 -3.90
C GLY A 276 9.58 9.34 -2.50
N THR A 277 10.14 9.96 -1.47
CA THR A 277 9.94 9.62 -0.05
C THR A 277 9.54 10.84 0.75
N GLU A 278 8.59 10.68 1.67
CA GLU A 278 8.16 11.79 2.53
C GLU A 278 9.09 12.04 3.72
N LEU A 279 10.08 11.20 3.94
CA LEU A 279 10.96 11.21 5.12
C LEU A 279 10.12 11.18 6.42
N GLY A 280 9.09 10.33 6.42
CA GLY A 280 8.14 10.18 7.51
C GLY A 280 8.68 9.33 8.64
N GLU A 281 8.08 9.47 9.82
CA GLU A 281 8.49 8.82 11.04
C GLU A 281 8.59 7.29 10.92
N THR A 282 7.59 6.64 10.34
CA THR A 282 7.49 5.16 10.32
C THR A 282 8.62 4.46 9.56
N ASP A 283 9.26 5.12 8.59
CA ASP A 283 10.41 4.58 7.87
C ASP A 283 11.76 5.02 8.48
N TYR A 284 11.81 6.16 9.19
CA TYR A 284 13.07 6.82 9.56
C TYR A 284 13.31 6.93 11.06
N ASP A 285 12.29 7.10 11.87
CA ASP A 285 12.48 7.39 13.30
C ASP A 285 11.94 6.34 14.27
N VAL A 286 10.99 5.55 13.92
CA VAL A 286 10.28 4.55 14.75
C VAL A 286 10.04 5.03 16.21
N VAL A 287 8.77 5.17 16.58
CA VAL A 287 8.34 5.49 17.95
C VAL A 287 8.86 6.84 18.49
N PHE A 288 8.84 7.89 17.67
CA PHE A 288 8.99 9.31 18.10
C PHE A 288 10.31 9.64 18.79
N ASP A 289 11.42 9.09 18.32
CA ASP A 289 12.73 9.35 18.93
C ASP A 289 13.55 10.45 18.24
N ASP A 290 13.08 10.97 17.10
CA ASP A 290 13.72 12.03 16.30
C ASP A 290 15.22 11.78 16.01
N GLY A 291 15.61 10.48 15.96
CA GLY A 291 17.01 10.07 15.90
C GLY A 291 17.63 10.06 14.50
N PHE A 292 16.82 10.29 13.45
CA PHE A 292 17.31 10.31 12.08
C PHE A 292 17.76 11.72 11.68
N GLU A 293 19.07 11.96 11.67
CA GLU A 293 19.69 13.26 11.38
C GLU A 293 20.47 13.23 10.07
N LEU A 294 20.35 14.29 9.27
CA LEU A 294 21.11 14.52 8.04
C LEU A 294 21.97 15.78 8.16
N HIS A 295 23.30 15.63 8.16
CA HIS A 295 24.23 16.75 8.28
C HIS A 295 24.76 17.25 6.94
N GLY A 296 24.69 16.42 5.89
CA GLY A 296 25.11 16.76 4.54
C GLY A 296 24.09 17.58 3.76
N ARG A 297 24.47 17.94 2.53
CA ARG A 297 23.56 18.64 1.61
C ARG A 297 22.43 17.69 1.15
N LEU A 298 21.19 18.01 1.50
CA LEU A 298 20.02 17.22 1.12
C LEU A 298 19.45 17.73 -0.21
N ILE A 299 19.49 16.87 -1.21
CA ILE A 299 18.75 16.99 -2.49
C ILE A 299 17.46 16.22 -2.35
N ARG A 300 16.32 16.88 -2.58
CA ARG A 300 15.00 16.24 -2.48
C ARG A 300 14.20 16.40 -3.76
N ILE A 301 13.64 15.29 -4.26
CA ILE A 301 12.78 15.26 -5.46
C ILE A 301 11.49 14.54 -5.12
N ASP A 302 10.37 15.24 -5.31
CA ASP A 302 9.03 14.70 -5.06
C ASP A 302 8.01 15.29 -6.04
N LEU A 303 6.90 14.59 -6.29
CA LEU A 303 5.76 15.10 -7.07
C LEU A 303 5.00 16.22 -6.34
N ASP A 304 5.02 16.19 -5.00
CA ASP A 304 4.31 17.14 -4.15
C ASP A 304 5.28 18.18 -3.59
N ALA A 305 5.09 19.44 -4.01
CA ALA A 305 5.91 20.56 -3.55
C ALA A 305 5.92 20.74 -2.02
N GLN A 306 4.82 20.40 -1.33
CA GLN A 306 4.76 20.49 0.13
C GLN A 306 5.68 19.48 0.81
N GLN A 307 5.88 18.30 0.19
CA GLN A 307 6.77 17.29 0.72
C GLN A 307 8.23 17.75 0.70
N LEU A 308 8.63 18.54 -0.26
CA LEU A 308 10.02 19.00 -0.40
C LEU A 308 10.58 19.69 0.85
N VAL A 309 9.73 20.31 1.65
CA VAL A 309 10.13 21.11 2.81
C VAL A 309 9.68 20.52 4.15
N ARG A 310 9.11 19.32 4.13
CA ARG A 310 8.66 18.63 5.34
C ARG A 310 9.79 17.83 5.98
N ASN A 311 9.74 17.71 7.32
CA ASN A 311 10.51 16.81 8.18
C ASN A 311 12.02 17.08 8.21
N GLN A 312 12.66 17.46 7.12
CA GLN A 312 14.11 17.72 7.04
C GLN A 312 14.40 19.04 6.32
N GLN A 313 15.48 19.70 6.71
CA GLN A 313 15.93 20.91 6.04
C GLN A 313 16.56 20.55 4.68
N VAL A 314 15.93 21.01 3.59
CA VAL A 314 16.40 20.73 2.24
C VAL A 314 17.41 21.77 1.77
N SER A 315 18.48 21.33 1.10
CA SER A 315 19.47 22.21 0.44
C SER A 315 19.10 22.49 -1.02
N LEU A 316 18.48 21.53 -1.70
CA LEU A 316 18.00 21.63 -3.08
C LEU A 316 16.72 20.81 -3.24
N GLY A 317 15.58 21.46 -3.48
CA GLY A 317 14.29 20.83 -3.70
C GLY A 317 13.80 20.97 -5.14
N MET A 318 13.31 19.89 -5.76
CA MET A 318 12.76 19.91 -7.11
C MET A 318 11.45 19.16 -7.17
N VAL A 319 10.41 19.79 -7.74
CA VAL A 319 9.18 19.07 -8.10
C VAL A 319 9.43 18.25 -9.34
N GLY A 320 9.23 16.93 -9.26
CA GLY A 320 9.44 16.04 -10.39
C GLY A 320 9.04 14.60 -10.13
N ASP A 321 8.70 13.89 -11.19
CA ASP A 321 8.47 12.45 -11.16
C ASP A 321 9.77 11.70 -10.83
N ALA A 322 9.70 10.74 -9.91
CA ALA A 322 10.86 10.00 -9.46
C ALA A 322 11.56 9.26 -10.60
N GLY A 323 10.81 8.57 -11.45
CA GLY A 323 11.37 7.80 -12.56
C GLY A 323 12.08 8.68 -13.59
N ARG A 324 11.45 9.80 -13.97
CA ARG A 324 12.07 10.79 -14.86
C ARG A 324 13.32 11.40 -14.26
N SER A 325 13.26 11.73 -12.98
CA SER A 325 14.40 12.33 -12.26
C SER A 325 15.59 11.38 -12.16
N LEU A 326 15.33 10.11 -11.81
CA LEU A 326 16.36 9.06 -11.78
C LEU A 326 17.05 8.89 -13.14
N ALA A 327 16.27 8.80 -14.22
CA ALA A 327 16.80 8.65 -15.58
C ALA A 327 17.64 9.87 -16.02
N LEU A 328 17.15 11.08 -15.73
CA LEU A 328 17.86 12.32 -16.07
C LEU A 328 19.13 12.48 -15.24
N LEU A 329 19.10 12.21 -13.93
CA LEU A 329 20.29 12.23 -13.07
C LEU A 329 21.32 11.21 -13.55
N ALA A 330 20.89 9.98 -13.88
CA ALA A 330 21.79 8.98 -14.43
C ALA A 330 22.46 9.44 -15.75
N ALA A 331 21.74 10.19 -16.60
CA ALA A 331 22.34 10.77 -17.81
C ALA A 331 23.37 11.88 -17.52
N HIS A 332 23.17 12.66 -16.44
CA HIS A 332 24.09 13.72 -15.99
C HIS A 332 25.27 13.20 -15.14
N VAL A 333 25.21 11.94 -14.71
CA VAL A 333 26.28 11.24 -13.97
C VAL A 333 26.68 10.01 -14.79
N PRO A 334 27.33 10.18 -15.96
CA PRO A 334 27.62 9.07 -16.85
C PRO A 334 28.76 8.17 -16.36
N GLU A 335 29.69 8.71 -15.55
CA GLU A 335 30.83 7.97 -15.02
C GLU A 335 30.41 7.11 -13.82
N ALA A 336 31.05 5.97 -13.66
CA ALA A 336 30.98 5.17 -12.45
C ALA A 336 32.06 5.64 -11.47
N PHE A 337 31.67 5.86 -10.21
CA PHE A 337 32.57 6.22 -9.14
C PHE A 337 32.95 4.99 -8.29
N SER A 338 34.06 5.06 -7.60
CA SER A 338 34.45 4.09 -6.57
C SER A 338 34.58 4.85 -5.25
N ARG A 339 33.60 4.67 -4.35
CA ARG A 339 33.47 5.40 -3.09
C ARG A 339 33.34 4.48 -1.88
N ALA A 340 33.79 3.25 -2.05
CA ALA A 340 33.63 2.18 -1.06
C ALA A 340 32.15 2.01 -0.59
N GLY A 341 31.21 2.26 -1.50
CA GLY A 341 29.78 2.18 -1.18
C GLY A 341 29.34 0.80 -0.76
N ARG A 342 29.81 -0.24 -1.48
CA ARG A 342 29.53 -1.64 -1.15
C ARG A 342 30.13 -2.04 0.21
N GLU A 343 31.36 -1.63 0.50
CA GLU A 343 32.03 -1.88 1.77
C GLU A 343 31.31 -1.17 2.93
N ARG A 344 30.91 0.07 2.71
CA ARG A 344 30.13 0.86 3.70
C ARG A 344 28.77 0.24 3.96
N THR A 345 28.06 -0.23 2.93
CA THR A 345 26.79 -0.95 3.06
C THR A 345 26.98 -2.24 3.82
N ALA A 346 27.96 -3.07 3.44
CA ALA A 346 28.25 -4.33 4.11
C ALA A 346 28.63 -4.14 5.59
N ALA A 347 29.45 -3.13 5.89
CA ALA A 347 29.83 -2.79 7.26
C ALA A 347 28.63 -2.38 8.12
N ALA A 348 27.73 -1.53 7.58
CA ALA A 348 26.52 -1.11 8.27
C ALA A 348 25.57 -2.30 8.52
N LEU A 349 25.32 -3.15 7.53
CA LEU A 349 24.48 -4.33 7.67
C LEU A 349 25.07 -5.34 8.68
N ALA A 350 26.38 -5.53 8.67
CA ALA A 350 27.05 -6.38 9.66
C ALA A 350 26.91 -5.82 11.09
N ALA A 351 27.02 -4.50 11.25
CA ALA A 351 26.86 -3.83 12.54
C ALA A 351 25.42 -3.89 13.07
N LEU A 352 24.42 -3.97 12.19
CA LEU A 352 23.02 -4.14 12.60
C LEU A 352 22.77 -5.51 13.24
N GLY A 353 23.45 -6.58 12.77
CA GLY A 353 23.31 -7.91 13.32
C GLY A 353 21.89 -8.47 13.34
N LEU A 354 21.03 -8.10 12.38
CA LEU A 354 19.58 -8.41 12.38
C LEU A 354 19.28 -9.90 12.60
N ALA A 355 20.14 -10.79 12.09
CA ALA A 355 19.91 -12.23 12.20
C ALA A 355 20.06 -12.77 13.63
N VAL A 356 20.75 -12.05 14.51
CA VAL A 356 21.02 -12.44 15.89
C VAL A 356 20.40 -11.51 16.93
N ASP A 357 19.86 -10.38 16.50
CA ASP A 357 19.14 -9.46 17.37
C ASP A 357 17.85 -10.13 17.90
N PRO A 358 17.63 -10.18 19.21
CA PRO A 358 16.45 -10.84 19.81
C PRO A 358 15.10 -10.32 19.27
N ALA A 359 15.03 -9.10 18.76
CA ALA A 359 13.81 -8.55 18.19
C ALA A 359 13.47 -9.14 16.80
N PHE A 360 14.49 -9.57 16.04
CA PHE A 360 14.34 -10.02 14.66
C PHE A 360 14.62 -11.52 14.49
N ALA A 361 15.55 -12.08 15.28
CA ALA A 361 15.99 -13.48 15.18
C ALA A 361 14.85 -14.51 15.15
N PRO A 362 13.76 -14.37 15.93
CA PRO A 362 12.63 -15.29 15.89
C PRO A 362 11.94 -15.42 14.52
N PHE A 363 12.03 -14.40 13.69
CA PHE A 363 11.34 -14.32 12.41
C PHE A 363 12.25 -14.61 11.19
N VAL A 364 13.57 -14.72 11.40
CA VAL A 364 14.51 -15.08 10.33
C VAL A 364 14.15 -16.42 9.68
N PRO A 365 13.85 -17.51 10.44
CA PRO A 365 13.44 -18.78 9.84
C PRO A 365 12.11 -18.70 9.10
N LEU A 366 11.15 -17.88 9.57
CA LEU A 366 9.87 -17.66 8.90
C LEU A 366 10.09 -17.13 7.46
N TYR A 367 10.89 -16.07 7.35
CA TYR A 367 11.18 -15.46 6.05
C TYR A 367 12.08 -16.30 5.16
N ALA A 368 12.98 -17.09 5.75
CA ALA A 368 13.78 -18.06 5.01
C ALA A 368 12.89 -19.12 4.34
N VAL A 369 11.96 -19.71 5.08
CA VAL A 369 11.00 -20.69 4.55
C VAL A 369 10.09 -20.07 3.48
N LEU A 370 9.55 -18.87 3.70
CA LEU A 370 8.72 -18.18 2.70
C LEU A 370 9.49 -17.89 1.42
N ARG A 371 10.73 -17.43 1.55
CA ARG A 371 11.62 -17.13 0.40
C ARG A 371 11.96 -18.38 -0.41
N GLU A 372 12.21 -19.50 0.25
CA GLU A 372 12.53 -20.77 -0.40
C GLU A 372 11.31 -21.39 -1.08
N ALA A 373 10.19 -21.46 -0.37
CA ALA A 373 8.96 -22.08 -0.88
C ALA A 373 8.24 -21.24 -1.94
N LEU A 374 8.31 -19.91 -1.83
CA LEU A 374 7.56 -18.95 -2.64
C LEU A 374 8.43 -17.74 -3.04
N PRO A 375 9.50 -17.92 -3.83
CA PRO A 375 10.50 -16.87 -4.10
C PRO A 375 9.94 -15.63 -4.78
N GLU A 376 8.82 -15.76 -5.50
CA GLU A 376 8.16 -14.68 -6.23
C GLU A 376 6.91 -14.14 -5.53
N ALA A 377 6.66 -14.55 -4.27
CA ALA A 377 5.43 -14.19 -3.59
C ALA A 377 5.31 -12.68 -3.33
N ILE A 378 4.07 -12.21 -3.41
CA ILE A 378 3.68 -10.94 -2.82
C ILE A 378 3.37 -11.20 -1.33
N LEU A 379 4.09 -10.52 -0.45
CA LEU A 379 3.88 -10.58 0.99
C LEU A 379 3.07 -9.34 1.41
N VAL A 380 1.89 -9.57 1.98
CA VAL A 380 0.98 -8.52 2.42
C VAL A 380 0.82 -8.62 3.93
N GLY A 381 1.18 -7.56 4.65
CA GLY A 381 1.21 -7.58 6.11
C GLY A 381 0.13 -6.76 6.79
N ASP A 382 -0.36 -7.26 7.91
CA ASP A 382 -1.08 -6.46 8.91
C ASP A 382 -0.08 -5.81 9.90
N SER A 383 -0.54 -5.03 10.86
CA SER A 383 0.28 -4.51 11.95
C SER A 383 0.48 -5.61 13.01
N THR A 384 1.53 -6.42 12.86
CA THR A 384 1.84 -7.58 13.72
C THR A 384 3.35 -7.86 13.78
N ALA A 385 3.82 -8.55 14.83
CA ALA A 385 5.23 -8.77 15.12
C ALA A 385 6.06 -9.33 13.93
N PRO A 386 5.63 -10.39 13.19
CA PRO A 386 6.37 -10.81 12.02
C PRO A 386 6.49 -9.73 10.95
N VAL A 387 5.50 -8.86 10.79
CA VAL A 387 5.53 -7.79 9.78
C VAL A 387 6.47 -6.66 10.18
N TYR A 388 6.50 -6.27 11.46
CA TYR A 388 7.47 -5.30 11.96
C TYR A 388 8.90 -5.77 11.72
N SER A 389 9.18 -7.04 12.04
CA SER A 389 10.48 -7.65 11.75
C SER A 389 10.74 -7.78 10.23
N GLY A 390 9.72 -8.12 9.46
CA GLY A 390 9.80 -8.23 8.00
C GLY A 390 10.13 -6.91 7.30
N ASN A 391 9.75 -5.77 7.90
CA ASN A 391 10.16 -4.46 7.39
C ASN A 391 11.69 -4.34 7.32
N HIS A 392 12.40 -5.00 8.21
CA HIS A 392 13.86 -5.00 8.28
C HIS A 392 14.50 -6.19 7.54
N LEU A 393 13.91 -7.39 7.64
CA LEU A 393 14.51 -8.65 7.18
C LEU A 393 14.22 -8.97 5.71
N VAL A 394 13.09 -8.51 5.14
CA VAL A 394 12.64 -8.95 3.81
C VAL A 394 13.36 -8.18 2.71
N SER A 395 13.97 -8.93 1.78
CA SER A 395 14.47 -8.44 0.50
C SER A 395 13.68 -9.07 -0.65
N GLN A 396 13.20 -8.27 -1.59
CA GLN A 396 12.32 -8.70 -2.68
C GLN A 396 12.99 -8.59 -4.06
N PRO A 397 12.67 -9.49 -5.01
CA PRO A 397 13.27 -9.47 -6.34
C PRO A 397 12.83 -8.27 -7.17
N GLU A 398 11.60 -7.83 -6.98
CA GLU A 398 10.96 -6.75 -7.73
C GLU A 398 10.12 -5.87 -6.80
N PRO A 399 9.87 -4.60 -7.16
CA PRO A 399 8.93 -3.75 -6.42
C PRO A 399 7.51 -4.32 -6.42
N ARG A 400 6.65 -3.82 -5.53
CA ARG A 400 5.25 -4.24 -5.37
C ARG A 400 5.07 -5.68 -4.85
N ARG A 401 6.15 -6.29 -4.29
CA ARG A 401 6.12 -7.64 -3.72
C ARG A 401 6.07 -7.65 -2.18
N TYR A 402 6.17 -6.51 -1.54
CA TYR A 402 6.07 -6.36 -0.09
C TYR A 402 5.38 -5.05 0.25
N PHE A 403 4.29 -5.12 0.99
CA PHE A 403 3.59 -3.95 1.53
C PHE A 403 2.72 -4.36 2.72
N ASN A 404 2.44 -3.41 3.60
CA ASN A 404 1.69 -3.68 4.82
C ASN A 404 1.05 -2.41 5.38
N ALA A 405 0.26 -2.56 6.45
CA ALA A 405 -0.43 -1.47 7.12
C ALA A 405 0.38 -0.81 8.24
N SER A 406 1.57 -1.33 8.60
CA SER A 406 2.37 -0.74 9.67
C SER A 406 3.04 0.58 9.28
N THR A 407 2.86 1.01 8.03
CA THR A 407 3.30 2.30 7.51
C THR A 407 2.22 3.36 7.68
N GLY A 408 2.62 4.61 7.89
CA GLY A 408 1.74 5.78 7.84
C GLY A 408 0.56 5.76 8.80
N TYR A 409 -0.52 5.12 8.43
CA TYR A 409 -1.79 5.14 9.17
C TYR A 409 -1.92 4.03 10.24
N GLY A 410 -1.29 2.88 10.03
CA GLY A 410 -1.19 1.82 11.04
C GLY A 410 -2.48 1.05 11.33
N THR A 411 -3.33 0.80 10.34
CA THR A 411 -4.60 0.10 10.56
C THR A 411 -4.43 -1.37 10.93
N LEU A 412 -5.33 -1.90 11.76
CA LEU A 412 -5.53 -3.34 11.96
C LEU A 412 -6.57 -3.89 10.98
N GLY A 413 -6.46 -5.17 10.63
CA GLY A 413 -7.37 -5.86 9.73
C GLY A 413 -7.11 -5.63 8.24
N TYR A 414 -5.98 -5.04 7.89
CA TYR A 414 -5.57 -4.76 6.51
C TYR A 414 -5.11 -6.02 5.77
N GLY A 415 -4.29 -6.87 6.42
CA GLY A 415 -3.48 -7.89 5.76
C GLY A 415 -4.29 -8.88 4.94
N LEU A 416 -5.40 -9.42 5.48
CA LEU A 416 -6.24 -10.39 4.79
C LEU A 416 -6.92 -9.77 3.54
N PRO A 417 -7.78 -8.75 3.63
CA PRO A 417 -8.45 -8.21 2.45
C PRO A 417 -7.49 -7.60 1.42
N ALA A 418 -6.41 -6.96 1.84
CA ALA A 418 -5.41 -6.43 0.91
C ALA A 418 -4.71 -7.56 0.12
N ALA A 419 -4.44 -8.71 0.76
CA ALA A 419 -3.92 -9.89 0.06
C ALA A 419 -4.91 -10.45 -0.97
N LEU A 420 -6.22 -10.44 -0.65
CA LEU A 420 -7.25 -10.82 -1.64
C LEU A 420 -7.23 -9.87 -2.85
N GLY A 421 -7.15 -8.57 -2.60
CA GLY A 421 -7.01 -7.57 -3.67
C GLY A 421 -5.75 -7.76 -4.51
N ALA A 422 -4.61 -8.04 -3.87
CA ALA A 422 -3.35 -8.34 -4.56
C ALA A 422 -3.46 -9.60 -5.43
N GLN A 423 -4.09 -10.67 -4.93
CA GLN A 423 -4.30 -11.91 -5.69
C GLN A 423 -5.22 -11.72 -6.89
N LEU A 424 -6.27 -10.90 -6.74
CA LEU A 424 -7.15 -10.54 -7.85
C LEU A 424 -6.40 -9.76 -8.95
N GLY A 425 -5.49 -8.87 -8.54
CA GLY A 425 -4.68 -8.07 -9.46
C GLY A 425 -3.50 -8.83 -10.08
N GLN A 426 -2.99 -9.87 -9.40
CA GLN A 426 -1.83 -10.67 -9.81
C GLN A 426 -2.17 -12.17 -9.69
N PRO A 427 -3.05 -12.70 -10.55
CA PRO A 427 -3.59 -14.05 -10.38
C PRO A 427 -2.56 -15.18 -10.57
N THR A 428 -1.43 -14.89 -11.19
CA THR A 428 -0.36 -15.88 -11.47
C THR A 428 0.71 -15.93 -10.38
N LEU A 429 0.75 -14.95 -9.47
CA LEU A 429 1.74 -14.88 -8.42
C LEU A 429 1.18 -15.45 -7.11
N PRO A 430 1.99 -16.19 -6.34
CA PRO A 430 1.60 -16.52 -4.99
C PRO A 430 1.43 -15.25 -4.14
N VAL A 431 0.38 -15.22 -3.32
CA VAL A 431 0.17 -14.13 -2.35
C VAL A 431 0.10 -14.71 -0.95
N VAL A 432 0.83 -14.11 -0.03
CA VAL A 432 0.86 -14.49 1.39
C VAL A 432 0.39 -13.30 2.23
N ALA A 433 -0.69 -13.51 2.98
CA ALA A 433 -1.13 -12.58 4.02
C ALA A 433 -0.42 -12.92 5.33
N LEU A 434 0.28 -11.96 5.93
CA LEU A 434 0.91 -12.08 7.26
C LEU A 434 0.03 -11.31 8.25
N VAL A 435 -0.68 -12.03 9.11
CA VAL A 435 -1.68 -11.45 10.02
C VAL A 435 -1.46 -11.91 11.47
N GLY A 436 -1.85 -11.08 12.43
CA GLY A 436 -1.89 -11.45 13.83
C GLY A 436 -3.29 -11.89 14.26
N ASP A 437 -3.36 -12.68 15.34
CA ASP A 437 -4.63 -13.16 15.90
C ASP A 437 -5.59 -12.04 16.30
N GLY A 438 -5.07 -10.92 16.85
CA GLY A 438 -5.89 -9.75 17.18
C GLY A 438 -6.32 -8.95 15.95
N GLY A 439 -5.39 -8.71 15.00
CA GLY A 439 -5.64 -7.89 13.81
C GLY A 439 -6.61 -8.55 12.83
N VAL A 440 -6.48 -9.85 12.59
CA VAL A 440 -7.34 -10.57 11.63
C VAL A 440 -8.81 -10.55 12.04
N MET A 441 -9.11 -10.42 13.32
CA MET A 441 -10.49 -10.37 13.84
C MET A 441 -11.29 -9.16 13.31
N PHE A 442 -10.62 -8.10 12.89
CA PHE A 442 -11.29 -6.92 12.30
C PHE A 442 -11.91 -7.22 10.93
N THR A 443 -11.37 -8.21 10.19
CA THR A 443 -11.78 -8.53 8.82
C THR A 443 -11.85 -10.04 8.55
N LEU A 444 -11.98 -10.86 9.59
CA LEU A 444 -12.02 -12.32 9.48
C LEU A 444 -13.12 -12.83 8.52
N SER A 445 -14.23 -12.08 8.43
CA SER A 445 -15.32 -12.37 7.51
C SER A 445 -14.89 -12.44 6.04
N GLU A 446 -13.78 -11.81 5.66
CA GLU A 446 -13.26 -11.84 4.29
C GLU A 446 -12.67 -13.20 3.89
N LEU A 447 -12.54 -14.15 4.82
CA LEU A 447 -12.32 -15.56 4.48
C LEU A 447 -13.43 -16.10 3.56
N ALA A 448 -14.69 -15.67 3.79
CA ALA A 448 -15.80 -16.04 2.90
C ALA A 448 -15.61 -15.47 1.49
N THR A 449 -15.12 -14.24 1.36
CA THR A 449 -14.78 -13.64 0.06
C THR A 449 -13.66 -14.42 -0.64
N ALA A 450 -12.62 -14.81 0.10
CA ALA A 450 -11.52 -15.61 -0.44
C ALA A 450 -12.01 -16.96 -1.01
N VAL A 451 -12.93 -17.63 -0.32
CA VAL A 451 -13.52 -18.91 -0.74
C VAL A 451 -14.44 -18.71 -1.95
N GLU A 452 -15.33 -17.71 -1.91
CA GLU A 452 -16.26 -17.42 -3.01
C GLU A 452 -15.55 -17.10 -4.32
N GLU A 453 -14.49 -16.29 -4.23
CA GLU A 453 -13.65 -15.90 -5.37
C GLU A 453 -12.58 -16.95 -5.72
N ARG A 454 -12.49 -18.05 -4.97
CA ARG A 454 -11.53 -19.17 -5.14
C ARG A 454 -10.09 -18.71 -5.18
N LEU A 455 -9.72 -17.80 -4.30
CA LEU A 455 -8.39 -17.19 -4.30
C LEU A 455 -7.37 -18.08 -3.58
N PRO A 456 -6.28 -18.51 -4.23
CA PRO A 456 -5.25 -19.36 -3.63
C PRO A 456 -4.29 -18.58 -2.72
N VAL A 457 -4.84 -17.75 -1.83
CA VAL A 457 -4.05 -16.94 -0.89
C VAL A 457 -3.64 -17.82 0.29
N VAL A 458 -2.37 -17.74 0.66
CA VAL A 458 -1.86 -18.32 1.90
C VAL A 458 -1.97 -17.29 3.01
N ILE A 459 -2.65 -17.62 4.09
CA ILE A 459 -2.83 -16.77 5.26
C ILE A 459 -1.97 -17.34 6.39
N VAL A 460 -0.85 -16.69 6.70
CA VAL A 460 0.01 -17.04 7.84
C VAL A 460 -0.45 -16.19 9.03
N LEU A 461 -1.11 -16.84 9.96
CA LEU A 461 -1.66 -16.22 11.16
C LEU A 461 -0.70 -16.46 12.33
N TRP A 462 -0.09 -15.38 12.82
CA TRP A 462 0.77 -15.41 14.00
C TRP A 462 -0.10 -15.33 15.26
N HIS A 463 -0.15 -16.43 15.99
CA HIS A 463 -0.98 -16.58 17.18
C HIS A 463 -0.16 -16.43 18.46
N ASN A 464 -0.24 -15.27 19.10
CA ASN A 464 0.43 -14.93 20.35
C ASN A 464 -0.54 -14.49 21.48
N GLN A 465 -1.83 -14.79 21.32
CA GLN A 465 -2.91 -14.60 22.30
C GLN A 465 -3.14 -13.13 22.69
N GLY A 466 -3.15 -12.21 21.73
CA GLY A 466 -3.59 -10.85 21.93
C GLY A 466 -2.74 -9.77 21.29
N TYR A 467 -2.84 -8.55 21.82
CA TYR A 467 -2.12 -7.38 21.31
C TYR A 467 -0.73 -7.27 21.95
N GLU A 468 0.17 -8.19 21.58
CA GLU A 468 1.49 -8.35 22.20
C GLU A 468 2.33 -7.08 22.17
N GLU A 469 2.33 -6.34 21.05
CA GLU A 469 3.10 -5.11 20.94
C GLU A 469 2.64 -4.06 21.96
N ILE A 470 1.33 -3.95 22.13
CA ILE A 470 0.77 -2.99 23.11
C ILE A 470 1.01 -3.49 24.55
N ARG A 471 1.00 -4.82 24.78
CA ARG A 471 1.41 -5.40 26.09
C ARG A 471 2.82 -4.96 26.46
N ARG A 472 3.78 -5.18 25.54
CA ARG A 472 5.18 -4.79 25.75
C ARG A 472 5.34 -3.29 25.98
N TYR A 473 4.59 -2.49 25.22
CA TYR A 473 4.62 -1.04 25.38
C TYR A 473 4.08 -0.59 26.75
N MET A 474 2.97 -1.17 27.21
CA MET A 474 2.45 -0.91 28.56
C MET A 474 3.46 -1.32 29.64
N ASP A 475 4.07 -2.51 29.52
CA ASP A 475 5.06 -2.99 30.48
C ASP A 475 6.28 -2.07 30.54
N SER A 476 6.81 -1.64 29.39
CA SER A 476 7.98 -0.77 29.33
C SER A 476 7.73 0.65 29.90
N HIS A 477 6.48 1.08 29.92
CA HIS A 477 6.06 2.37 30.51
C HIS A 477 5.47 2.25 31.92
N GLY A 478 5.51 1.06 32.51
CA GLY A 478 4.96 0.83 33.87
C GLY A 478 3.44 1.00 33.96
N VAL A 479 2.73 0.83 32.84
CA VAL A 479 1.27 0.88 32.78
C VAL A 479 0.71 -0.50 32.97
N ALA A 480 -0.27 -0.66 33.89
CA ALA A 480 -0.94 -1.94 34.11
C ALA A 480 -1.67 -2.40 32.83
N ARG A 481 -1.49 -3.67 32.47
CA ARG A 481 -2.14 -4.24 31.27
C ARG A 481 -3.65 -4.19 31.39
N CYS A 482 -4.32 -3.64 30.36
CA CYS A 482 -5.76 -3.55 30.29
C CYS A 482 -6.20 -3.60 28.81
N GLY A 483 -7.16 -4.49 28.48
CA GLY A 483 -7.72 -4.61 27.12
C GLY A 483 -6.77 -5.20 26.06
N VAL A 484 -5.64 -5.76 26.47
CA VAL A 484 -4.61 -6.31 25.55
C VAL A 484 -4.56 -7.84 25.56
N ASP A 485 -5.05 -8.47 26.61
CA ASP A 485 -5.22 -9.92 26.71
C ASP A 485 -6.64 -10.27 26.23
N ILE A 486 -6.75 -10.58 24.95
CA ILE A 486 -8.02 -10.90 24.29
C ILE A 486 -8.17 -12.42 24.12
N LEU A 487 -9.39 -12.91 24.18
CA LEU A 487 -9.69 -14.30 23.84
C LEU A 487 -9.47 -14.51 22.34
N ALA A 488 -8.52 -15.36 22.01
CA ALA A 488 -8.36 -15.85 20.64
C ALA A 488 -9.31 -17.03 20.40
N PRO A 489 -10.14 -17.00 19.34
CA PRO A 489 -10.99 -18.13 19.00
C PRO A 489 -10.18 -19.30 18.42
N ASP A 490 -10.82 -20.46 18.27
CA ASP A 490 -10.25 -21.57 17.49
C ASP A 490 -10.26 -21.22 15.99
N PHE A 491 -9.13 -20.69 15.49
CA PHE A 491 -8.99 -20.27 14.09
C PHE A 491 -9.07 -21.44 13.11
N GLN A 492 -8.73 -22.67 13.52
CA GLN A 492 -8.87 -23.85 12.66
C GLN A 492 -10.34 -24.15 12.40
N THR A 493 -11.15 -24.16 13.44
CA THR A 493 -12.59 -24.36 13.35
C THR A 493 -13.25 -23.24 12.54
N LEU A 494 -12.88 -21.98 12.77
CA LEU A 494 -13.43 -20.84 12.03
C LEU A 494 -13.06 -20.90 10.54
N ALA A 495 -11.79 -21.12 10.20
CA ALA A 495 -11.36 -21.23 8.81
C ALA A 495 -12.07 -22.36 8.08
N THR A 496 -12.17 -23.55 8.71
CA THR A 496 -12.91 -24.69 8.15
C THR A 496 -14.39 -24.37 7.98
N GLY A 497 -14.99 -23.67 8.94
CA GLY A 497 -16.39 -23.22 8.86
C GLY A 497 -16.67 -22.26 7.71
N PHE A 498 -15.70 -21.45 7.30
CA PHE A 498 -15.75 -20.62 6.09
C PHE A 498 -15.49 -21.40 4.80
N GLY A 499 -14.97 -22.63 4.88
CA GLY A 499 -14.60 -23.44 3.72
C GLY A 499 -13.13 -23.31 3.30
N CYS A 500 -12.27 -22.73 4.16
CA CYS A 500 -10.83 -22.66 3.94
C CYS A 500 -10.17 -23.99 4.34
N LEU A 501 -9.07 -24.36 3.67
CA LEU A 501 -8.15 -25.31 4.25
C LEU A 501 -7.42 -24.65 5.44
N ALA A 502 -7.18 -25.42 6.50
CA ALA A 502 -6.53 -24.89 7.68
C ALA A 502 -5.55 -25.90 8.29
N THR A 503 -4.44 -25.43 8.83
CA THR A 503 -3.47 -26.23 9.56
C THR A 503 -2.76 -25.38 10.62
N ARG A 504 -2.31 -26.01 11.70
CA ARG A 504 -1.48 -25.39 12.74
C ARG A 504 -0.06 -25.88 12.61
N VAL A 505 0.92 -25.01 12.82
CA VAL A 505 2.34 -25.30 12.78
C VAL A 505 3.05 -24.66 13.97
N GLY A 506 4.09 -25.32 14.48
CA GLY A 506 4.91 -24.83 15.56
C GLY A 506 6.41 -24.79 15.21
N SER A 507 6.78 -25.02 13.95
CA SER A 507 8.19 -25.00 13.54
C SER A 507 8.39 -24.60 12.08
N PRO A 508 9.60 -24.13 11.69
CA PRO A 508 9.93 -23.83 10.28
C PRO A 508 9.74 -25.04 9.35
N ALA A 509 10.08 -26.24 9.80
CA ALA A 509 9.91 -27.46 9.01
C ALA A 509 8.44 -27.80 8.76
N GLU A 510 7.57 -27.54 9.72
CA GLU A 510 6.12 -27.72 9.56
C GLU A 510 5.52 -26.68 8.61
N LEU A 511 5.94 -25.43 8.73
CA LEU A 511 5.54 -24.36 7.80
C LEU A 511 5.93 -24.72 6.36
N ALA A 512 7.15 -25.20 6.13
CA ALA A 512 7.61 -25.63 4.80
C ALA A 512 6.72 -26.75 4.23
N ARG A 513 6.35 -27.74 5.04
CA ARG A 513 5.43 -28.82 4.63
C ARG A 513 4.04 -28.30 4.31
N ALA A 514 3.50 -27.39 5.12
CA ALA A 514 2.20 -26.79 4.87
C ALA A 514 2.16 -26.00 3.56
N LEU A 515 3.20 -25.21 3.27
CA LEU A 515 3.33 -24.46 2.03
C LEU A 515 3.45 -25.35 0.79
N ALA A 516 4.08 -26.53 0.90
CA ALA A 516 4.24 -27.48 -0.19
C ALA A 516 2.92 -28.09 -0.66
N VAL A 517 1.90 -28.17 0.20
CA VAL A 517 0.58 -28.75 -0.09
C VAL A 517 -0.51 -27.69 -0.26
N ARG A 518 -0.15 -26.40 -0.43
CA ARG A 518 -1.12 -25.33 -0.64
C ARG A 518 -2.00 -25.60 -1.84
N PRO A 519 -3.32 -25.28 -1.76
CA PRO A 519 -4.24 -25.47 -2.85
C PRO A 519 -3.95 -24.48 -4.01
N SER A 520 -4.31 -24.87 -5.22
CA SER A 520 -4.34 -23.97 -6.39
C SER A 520 -5.69 -23.27 -6.55
N ASP A 521 -6.68 -23.66 -5.77
CA ASP A 521 -8.06 -23.17 -5.83
C ASP A 521 -8.59 -23.03 -4.39
N GLY A 522 -8.69 -21.80 -3.91
CA GLY A 522 -9.14 -21.47 -2.57
C GLY A 522 -8.02 -21.20 -1.55
N PRO A 523 -8.37 -20.57 -0.42
CA PRO A 523 -7.43 -20.12 0.59
C PRO A 523 -6.92 -21.23 1.51
N LEU A 524 -5.68 -21.05 2.00
CA LEU A 524 -5.09 -21.86 3.06
C LEU A 524 -4.74 -20.97 4.26
N LEU A 525 -5.32 -21.27 5.43
CA LEU A 525 -4.92 -20.65 6.68
C LEU A 525 -3.88 -21.54 7.41
N ILE A 526 -2.71 -20.97 7.66
CA ILE A 526 -1.63 -21.59 8.44
C ILE A 526 -1.52 -20.80 9.75
N GLU A 527 -2.00 -21.38 10.83
CA GLU A 527 -1.86 -20.82 12.16
C GLU A 527 -0.48 -21.20 12.74
N VAL A 528 0.36 -20.20 12.98
CA VAL A 528 1.65 -20.38 13.63
C VAL A 528 1.47 -20.16 15.13
N ASP A 529 1.63 -21.21 15.93
CA ASP A 529 1.68 -21.10 17.39
C ASP A 529 3.00 -20.46 17.80
N ALA A 530 2.94 -19.22 18.28
CA ALA A 530 4.13 -18.43 18.58
C ALA A 530 5.01 -19.05 19.66
N ASN A 531 4.42 -19.66 20.70
CA ASN A 531 5.18 -20.27 21.79
C ASN A 531 5.96 -21.50 21.31
N THR A 532 5.25 -22.43 20.64
CA THR A 532 5.88 -23.66 20.10
C THR A 532 6.92 -23.31 19.02
N TRP A 533 6.68 -22.26 18.22
CA TRP A 533 7.65 -21.76 17.25
C TRP A 533 8.95 -21.30 17.91
N LEU A 534 8.84 -20.48 18.98
CA LEU A 534 10.00 -19.96 19.70
C LEU A 534 10.81 -21.11 20.33
N GLU A 535 10.14 -22.08 20.96
CA GLU A 535 10.81 -23.29 21.51
C GLU A 535 11.55 -24.08 20.41
N ALA A 536 10.95 -24.21 19.22
CA ALA A 536 11.54 -25.00 18.13
C ALA A 536 12.74 -24.33 17.45
N ILE A 537 12.88 -23.01 17.52
CA ILE A 537 14.05 -22.31 16.97
C ILE A 537 15.20 -22.18 17.96
N GLU A 538 14.94 -22.31 19.28
CA GLU A 538 15.95 -22.31 20.33
C GLU A 538 16.61 -23.70 20.55
N SER A 539 15.96 -24.78 20.09
CA SER A 539 16.44 -26.17 20.21
C SER A 539 17.34 -26.58 19.05
#